data_3d866799c7e7cdb7c0acdf7bf6dfe4e9
#
_entry.id   3d866799c7e7cdb7c0acdf7bf6dfe4e9
#
_cell.length_a   1.000
_cell.length_b   1.000
_cell.length_c   1.000
_cell.angle_alpha   90.00
_cell.angle_beta   90.00
_cell.angle_gamma   90.00
#
_symmetry.space_group_name_H-M   'P 1'
#
loop_
_entity.id
_entity.type
_entity.pdbx_description
1 polymer ?
#
loop_
_entity_poly.entity_id
_entity_poly.type
_entity_poly.pdbx_seq_one_letter_code
_entity_poly.pdbx_strand_id
1 'polypeptide(L)'
;MPGSGAMKVSLSGAEEVPPVNTDAAGSGSFRVASDGTLSGSVTTQGIQGTAAHIHQASKGVNGPVIVPLTKNGDTYSVPEGRKLTDAQMQALKAGNLYVNVHSNRYKGGEIRAQLQP
;
A
#
# COMPACT_ATOMS: atom_id res chain seq x y z
N MET A 1 -10.35 -4.86 21.02
CA MET A 1 -9.59 -5.00 20.62
C MET A 1 -9.13 -4.39 19.71
N PRO A 2 -9.23 -4.01 19.86
CA PRO A 2 -8.81 -2.99 19.03
C PRO A 2 -7.43 -3.12 18.62
N GLY A 3 -6.83 -2.34 18.04
CA GLY A 3 -5.46 -2.33 17.64
C GLY A 3 -5.05 -3.44 16.69
N SER A 4 -5.79 -4.51 16.64
CA SER A 4 -5.51 -5.62 15.74
C SER A 4 -6.47 -5.66 14.57
N GLY A 5 -7.27 -4.62 14.42
CA GLY A 5 -8.21 -4.55 13.31
C GLY A 5 -7.50 -4.36 11.98
N ALA A 6 -8.17 -4.79 10.91
CA ALA A 6 -7.66 -4.59 9.57
C ALA A 6 -7.77 -3.11 9.19
N MET A 7 -6.73 -2.62 8.51
CA MET A 7 -6.72 -1.28 7.93
C MET A 7 -7.21 -1.40 6.50
N LYS A 8 -8.43 -0.93 6.25
CA LYS A 8 -9.00 -0.96 4.90
C LYS A 8 -8.42 0.17 4.07
N VAL A 9 -8.12 -0.12 2.81
CA VAL A 9 -7.59 0.87 1.89
C VAL A 9 -8.41 0.89 0.61
N SER A 10 -8.53 2.09 0.04
CA SER A 10 -9.17 2.31 -1.24
C SER A 10 -8.21 3.15 -2.08
N LEU A 11 -7.63 2.54 -3.09
CA LEU A 11 -6.60 3.17 -3.90
C LEU A 11 -7.22 3.93 -5.06
N SER A 12 -6.71 5.13 -5.32
CA SER A 12 -7.14 5.95 -6.45
C SER A 12 -5.98 6.74 -7.02
N GLY A 13 -6.13 7.20 -8.24
CA GLY A 13 -5.14 8.04 -8.89
C GLY A 13 -5.04 9.42 -8.24
N ALA A 14 -6.14 9.89 -7.65
CA ALA A 14 -6.15 11.20 -7.00
C ALA A 14 -5.19 11.30 -5.83
N GLU A 15 -4.86 10.16 -5.20
CA GLU A 15 -3.95 10.11 -4.05
C GLU A 15 -2.48 10.00 -4.46
N GLU A 16 -2.20 9.78 -5.73
CA GLU A 16 -0.81 9.76 -6.22
C GLU A 16 -0.21 11.17 -6.20
N VAL A 17 1.13 11.24 -6.18
CA VAL A 17 1.86 12.51 -6.15
C VAL A 17 2.86 12.52 -7.31
N PRO A 18 2.62 13.32 -8.34
CA PRO A 18 1.41 14.16 -8.57
C PRO A 18 0.19 13.29 -8.87
N PRO A 19 -1.02 13.85 -8.71
CA PRO A 19 -2.24 13.08 -8.98
C PRO A 19 -2.30 12.54 -10.40
N VAL A 20 -2.86 11.35 -10.54
CA VAL A 20 -3.01 10.68 -11.83
C VAL A 20 -4.50 10.66 -12.19
N ASN A 21 -4.80 11.08 -13.42
CA ASN A 21 -6.16 11.04 -13.93
C ASN A 21 -6.40 9.66 -14.55
N THR A 22 -7.02 8.78 -13.78
CA THR A 22 -7.27 7.40 -14.20
C THR A 22 -8.57 6.91 -13.57
N ASP A 23 -9.23 5.98 -14.27
CA ASP A 23 -10.40 5.27 -13.74
C ASP A 23 -10.00 4.01 -12.97
N ALA A 24 -8.71 3.70 -12.94
CA ALA A 24 -8.21 2.55 -12.19
C ALA A 24 -8.50 2.72 -10.70
N ALA A 25 -8.76 1.61 -10.04
CA ALA A 25 -9.06 1.61 -8.61
C ALA A 25 -8.54 0.32 -7.99
N GLY A 26 -8.40 0.33 -6.68
CA GLY A 26 -8.04 -0.86 -5.94
C GLY A 26 -8.58 -0.78 -4.53
N SER A 27 -8.71 -1.93 -3.90
CA SER A 27 -9.16 -1.99 -2.51
C SER A 27 -8.58 -3.23 -1.85
N GLY A 28 -8.53 -3.18 -0.54
CA GLY A 28 -8.04 -4.30 0.24
C GLY A 28 -7.88 -3.93 1.69
N SER A 29 -7.06 -4.70 2.39
CA SER A 29 -6.81 -4.43 3.79
C SER A 29 -5.45 -4.98 4.19
N PHE A 30 -4.88 -4.36 5.22
CA PHE A 30 -3.62 -4.79 5.82
C PHE A 30 -3.79 -4.89 7.32
N ARG A 31 -2.99 -5.73 7.94
CA ARG A 31 -3.00 -5.94 9.38
C ARG A 31 -1.57 -6.09 9.88
N VAL A 32 -1.30 -5.52 11.05
CA VAL A 32 0.01 -5.67 11.71
C VAL A 32 -0.23 -6.32 13.06
N ALA A 33 0.42 -7.45 13.29
CA ALA A 33 0.37 -8.13 14.57
C ALA A 33 1.26 -7.42 15.59
N SER A 34 1.10 -7.75 16.86
CA SER A 34 1.86 -7.11 17.94
C SER A 34 3.36 -7.30 17.78
N ASP A 35 3.80 -8.37 17.11
CA ASP A 35 5.23 -8.62 16.88
C ASP A 35 5.75 -7.95 15.61
N GLY A 36 4.92 -7.15 14.92
CA GLY A 36 5.30 -6.46 13.70
C GLY A 36 5.02 -7.24 12.43
N THR A 37 4.50 -8.46 12.51
CA THR A 37 4.18 -9.24 11.31
C THR A 37 3.08 -8.56 10.52
N LEU A 38 3.40 -8.25 9.26
CA LEU A 38 2.47 -7.58 8.33
C LEU A 38 1.80 -8.63 7.46
N SER A 39 0.51 -8.46 7.21
CA SER A 39 -0.24 -9.29 6.29
C SER A 39 -1.26 -8.44 5.56
N GLY A 40 -1.80 -8.98 4.46
CA GLY A 40 -2.84 -8.31 3.71
C GLY A 40 -2.57 -8.25 2.23
N SER A 41 -3.52 -7.67 1.52
CA SER A 41 -3.46 -7.59 0.06
C SER A 41 -4.38 -6.50 -0.45
N VAL A 42 -4.14 -6.13 -1.71
CA VAL A 42 -5.06 -5.27 -2.47
C VAL A 42 -5.39 -5.95 -3.79
N THR A 43 -6.61 -5.74 -4.24
CA THR A 43 -7.07 -6.22 -5.55
C THR A 43 -7.44 -5.01 -6.39
N THR A 44 -7.04 -5.01 -7.65
CA THR A 44 -7.18 -3.85 -8.53
C THR A 44 -8.19 -4.09 -9.62
N GLN A 45 -8.72 -2.99 -10.18
CA GLN A 45 -9.63 -2.99 -11.32
C GLN A 45 -9.22 -1.86 -12.25
N GLY A 46 -9.33 -2.13 -13.55
CA GLY A 46 -9.10 -1.09 -14.57
C GLY A 46 -7.65 -0.67 -14.72
N ILE A 47 -6.71 -1.49 -14.28
CA ILE A 47 -5.28 -1.18 -14.38
C ILE A 47 -4.55 -2.42 -14.87
N GLN A 48 -3.59 -2.21 -15.76
CA GLN A 48 -2.62 -3.25 -16.11
C GLN A 48 -1.40 -3.06 -15.21
N GLY A 49 -1.52 -3.54 -13.99
CA GLY A 49 -0.49 -3.35 -12.99
C GLY A 49 0.74 -4.19 -13.27
N THR A 50 1.89 -3.62 -12.97
CA THR A 50 3.18 -4.32 -13.12
C THR A 50 3.78 -4.68 -11.79
N ALA A 51 3.55 -3.87 -10.76
CA ALA A 51 4.11 -4.09 -9.43
C ALA A 51 3.36 -3.24 -8.42
N ALA A 52 3.46 -3.61 -7.15
CA ALA A 52 2.91 -2.83 -6.06
C ALA A 52 3.86 -2.90 -4.87
N HIS A 53 3.88 -1.83 -4.08
CA HIS A 53 4.78 -1.71 -2.94
C HIS A 53 4.12 -0.94 -1.82
N ILE A 54 4.57 -1.19 -0.59
CA ILE A 54 4.33 -0.28 0.52
C ILE A 54 5.55 0.62 0.64
N HIS A 55 5.32 1.91 0.80
CA HIS A 55 6.32 2.97 0.88
C HIS A 55 6.20 3.69 2.21
N GLN A 56 7.24 4.42 2.59
CA GLN A 56 7.23 5.22 3.81
C GLN A 56 7.31 6.70 3.48
N ALA A 57 6.19 7.39 3.61
CA ALA A 57 6.09 8.84 3.53
C ALA A 57 4.70 9.25 3.99
N SER A 58 4.57 10.52 4.36
CA SER A 58 3.27 11.09 4.72
C SER A 58 2.42 11.30 3.47
N LYS A 59 1.13 11.51 3.68
CA LYS A 59 0.21 11.84 2.59
C LYS A 59 0.74 13.06 1.84
N GLY A 60 0.71 12.99 0.51
CA GLY A 60 1.18 14.08 -0.33
C GLY A 60 2.68 14.08 -0.58
N VAL A 61 3.40 13.08 -0.10
CA VAL A 61 4.86 12.98 -0.25
C VAL A 61 5.21 11.61 -0.82
N ASN A 62 6.16 11.56 -1.73
CA ASN A 62 6.69 10.29 -2.24
C ASN A 62 7.85 9.84 -1.36
N GLY A 63 7.90 8.54 -1.07
CA GLY A 63 8.94 7.97 -0.24
C GLY A 63 9.47 6.65 -0.75
N PRO A 64 10.48 6.10 -0.06
CA PRO A 64 11.13 4.86 -0.48
C PRO A 64 10.24 3.63 -0.27
N VAL A 65 10.51 2.61 -1.07
CA VAL A 65 9.87 1.29 -0.93
C VAL A 65 10.39 0.63 0.34
N ILE A 66 9.47 0.10 1.15
CA ILE A 66 9.85 -0.69 2.33
C ILE A 66 9.38 -2.14 2.24
N VAL A 67 8.27 -2.41 1.53
CA VAL A 67 7.75 -3.77 1.37
C VAL A 67 7.28 -3.97 -0.06
N PRO A 68 7.97 -4.78 -0.87
CA PRO A 68 7.43 -5.17 -2.17
C PRO A 68 6.32 -6.19 -1.98
N LEU A 69 5.24 -6.06 -2.75
CA LEU A 69 4.12 -6.99 -2.72
C LEU A 69 4.25 -8.00 -3.85
N THR A 70 3.72 -9.19 -3.61
CA THR A 70 3.74 -10.28 -4.59
C THR A 70 2.51 -10.18 -5.48
N LYS A 71 2.73 -10.09 -6.79
CA LYS A 71 1.65 -10.01 -7.77
C LYS A 71 1.13 -11.38 -8.13
N ASN A 72 -0.19 -11.53 -8.08
CA ASN A 72 -0.88 -12.73 -8.55
C ASN A 72 -2.16 -12.25 -9.28
N GLY A 73 -2.09 -12.12 -10.60
CA GLY A 73 -3.18 -11.53 -11.35
C GLY A 73 -3.35 -10.07 -10.96
N ASP A 74 -4.56 -9.72 -10.56
CA ASP A 74 -4.89 -8.36 -10.12
C ASP A 74 -4.76 -8.18 -8.61
N THR A 75 -4.26 -9.18 -7.90
CA THR A 75 -4.09 -9.13 -6.45
C THR A 75 -2.61 -9.03 -6.10
N TYR A 76 -2.30 -8.15 -5.15
CA TYR A 76 -0.94 -7.90 -4.68
C TYR A 76 -0.92 -8.12 -3.17
N SER A 77 -0.10 -9.07 -2.71
CA SER A 77 -0.12 -9.54 -1.34
C SER A 77 1.21 -9.34 -0.65
N VAL A 78 1.16 -9.12 0.67
CA VAL A 78 2.37 -9.09 1.48
C VAL A 78 2.98 -10.48 1.49
N PRO A 79 4.30 -10.62 1.21
CA PRO A 79 4.95 -11.93 1.33
C PRO A 79 4.84 -12.47 2.75
N GLU A 80 4.65 -13.78 2.85
CA GLU A 80 4.51 -14.44 4.14
C GLU A 80 5.77 -14.22 4.99
N GLY A 81 5.59 -13.98 6.29
CA GLY A 81 6.70 -13.80 7.22
C GLY A 81 7.30 -12.39 7.22
N ARG A 82 6.72 -11.46 6.48
CA ARG A 82 7.26 -10.11 6.43
C ARG A 82 6.94 -9.35 7.71
N LYS A 83 7.96 -8.74 8.30
CA LYS A 83 7.80 -7.94 9.51
C LYS A 83 8.21 -6.50 9.25
N LEU A 84 7.50 -5.58 9.89
CA LEU A 84 7.92 -4.18 9.96
C LEU A 84 8.96 -4.02 11.06
N THR A 85 9.94 -3.15 10.84
CA THR A 85 10.87 -2.76 11.89
C THR A 85 10.15 -1.89 12.91
N ASP A 86 10.76 -1.67 14.07
CA ASP A 86 10.20 -0.76 15.07
C ASP A 86 9.99 0.65 14.50
N ALA A 87 10.95 1.14 13.72
CA ALA A 87 10.82 2.45 13.08
C ALA A 87 9.67 2.48 12.09
N GLN A 88 9.47 1.40 11.32
CA GLN A 88 8.36 1.31 10.38
C GLN A 88 7.02 1.21 11.11
N MET A 89 6.99 0.53 12.26
CA MET A 89 5.78 0.49 13.10
C MET A 89 5.42 1.88 13.60
N GLN A 90 6.40 2.68 13.99
CA GLN A 90 6.17 4.06 14.42
C GLN A 90 5.67 4.90 13.25
N ALA A 91 6.25 4.72 12.06
CA ALA A 91 5.79 5.41 10.86
C ALA A 91 4.34 5.06 10.54
N LEU A 92 3.97 3.78 10.67
CA LEU A 92 2.58 3.35 10.47
C LEU A 92 1.64 4.06 11.43
N LYS A 93 1.99 4.10 12.73
CA LYS A 93 1.17 4.75 13.74
C LYS A 93 0.99 6.24 13.46
N ALA A 94 1.99 6.86 12.87
CA ALA A 94 1.94 8.27 12.50
C ALA A 94 1.20 8.51 11.18
N GLY A 95 0.73 7.47 10.50
CA GLY A 95 0.05 7.60 9.21
C GLY A 95 1.01 7.79 8.03
N ASN A 96 2.26 7.38 8.18
CA ASN A 96 3.32 7.65 7.21
C ASN A 96 3.74 6.43 6.40
N LEU A 97 2.82 5.50 6.16
CA LEU A 97 3.03 4.43 5.18
C LEU A 97 1.92 4.51 4.14
N TYR A 98 2.24 4.16 2.90
CA TYR A 98 1.23 4.08 1.86
C TYR A 98 1.51 2.90 0.93
N VAL A 99 0.46 2.44 0.26
CA VAL A 99 0.55 1.40 -0.76
C VAL A 99 0.22 2.03 -2.11
N ASN A 100 0.96 1.64 -3.15
CA ASN A 100 0.58 2.03 -4.50
C ASN A 100 0.83 0.90 -5.49
N VAL A 101 0.14 0.98 -6.63
CA VAL A 101 0.26 0.02 -7.72
C VAL A 101 0.77 0.76 -8.93
N HIS A 102 1.80 0.20 -9.54
CA HIS A 102 2.49 0.78 -10.69
C HIS A 102 2.01 0.13 -11.98
N SER A 103 2.14 0.86 -13.07
CA SER A 103 1.84 0.34 -14.41
C SER A 103 2.91 0.82 -15.38
N ASN A 104 2.93 0.25 -16.59
CA ASN A 104 3.85 0.73 -17.62
C ASN A 104 3.57 2.18 -17.99
N ARG A 105 2.31 2.58 -17.92
CA ARG A 105 1.90 3.95 -18.22
C ARG A 105 2.31 4.93 -17.12
N TYR A 106 2.27 4.46 -15.87
CA TYR A 106 2.63 5.29 -14.70
C TYR A 106 3.60 4.50 -13.84
N LYS A 107 4.87 4.57 -14.20
CA LYS A 107 5.91 3.78 -13.52
C LYS A 107 6.18 4.23 -12.10
N GLY A 108 5.83 5.47 -11.77
CA GLY A 108 5.93 5.98 -10.40
C GLY A 108 4.72 5.66 -9.53
N GLY A 109 3.69 5.04 -10.12
CA GLY A 109 2.46 4.66 -9.43
C GLY A 109 1.24 5.24 -10.12
N GLU A 110 0.21 4.43 -10.31
CA GLU A 110 -1.04 4.86 -10.92
C GLU A 110 -2.13 5.08 -9.90
N ILE A 111 -2.20 4.26 -8.85
CA ILE A 111 -3.19 4.38 -7.78
C ILE A 111 -2.50 4.20 -6.43
N ARG A 112 -2.99 4.91 -5.42
CA ARG A 112 -2.33 4.98 -4.11
C ARG A 112 -3.35 5.12 -2.99
N ALA A 113 -3.01 4.63 -1.81
CA ALA A 113 -3.76 4.87 -0.58
C ALA A 113 -2.83 4.93 0.61
N GLN A 114 -3.10 5.87 1.52
CA GLN A 114 -2.37 5.94 2.78
C GLN A 114 -2.91 4.86 3.72
N LEU A 115 -2.02 4.21 4.48
CA LEU A 115 -2.43 3.24 5.50
C LEU A 115 -2.83 4.01 6.75
N GLN A 116 -4.04 3.77 7.23
CA GLN A 116 -4.60 4.46 8.39
C GLN A 116 -4.85 3.41 9.48
N PRO A 117 -4.05 3.45 10.56
CA PRO A 117 -4.22 2.49 11.66
C PRO A 117 -5.51 2.72 12.43
#